data_20ab8a11e4f2a9f1d9702b554e9ba898
#
_entry.id   20ab8a11e4f2a9f1d9702b554e9ba898
#
_cell.length_a   1.000
_cell.length_b   1.000
_cell.length_c   1.000
_cell.angle_alpha   90.00
_cell.angle_beta   90.00
_cell.angle_gamma   90.00
#
_symmetry.space_group_name_H-M   'P 1'
#
loop_
_entity.id
_entity.type
_entity.pdbx_description
1 polymer ?
#
loop_
_entity_poly.entity_id
_entity_poly.type
_entity_poly.pdbx_seq_one_letter_code
_entity_poly.pdbx_strand_id
1 'polypeptide(L)'
;MMTRYFKINVKLKPTIDERIKHAFFIEGGGTKGVYAAGVLKYLFEENEFLSLKNVEVFGGTSVGSYLSTALSLGYDKEDILGITKLIDLAKLIDSKYMFVFTAYRFLSKGFLYDDTGRQDIVNKILNYKIDIIKKHLEITDENFNGIHLTFGHLKQLIRNHPDIYKHLLINTVDISRKEQIFMTTLNDNWDHIKLFDAMLASSSIPFVFQQTKLYYDNINKKYIYEKLPNTTENYFVDGAVSNNNPLDYLLLHDELKNYNLWLLQFTNKPKYVNIDSNFTLLKQLVDHIMGAKNNINMELLHQEYQINIINLNSKAGALDIYTPEKVQNIIEDIYNQCLSGTLHFEK
;
A
#
# COMPACT_ATOMS: atom_id res chain seq x y z
N MET A 1 -21.24 -6.96 28.04
CA MET A 1 -21.44 -6.17 26.82
C MET A 1 -21.08 -7.08 25.64
N MET A 2 -22.09 -7.64 24.97
CA MET A 2 -21.90 -8.64 23.91
C MET A 2 -21.25 -7.98 22.68
N THR A 3 -20.09 -8.46 22.34
CA THR A 3 -19.47 -8.18 21.04
C THR A 3 -20.35 -8.82 19.98
N ARG A 4 -21.09 -8.02 19.22
CA ARG A 4 -21.85 -8.53 18.08
C ARG A 4 -20.83 -8.93 17.01
N TYR A 5 -20.64 -10.21 16.86
CA TYR A 5 -19.99 -10.80 15.70
C TYR A 5 -21.01 -10.75 14.56
N PHE A 6 -20.69 -10.05 13.50
CA PHE A 6 -21.48 -10.07 12.28
C PHE A 6 -21.17 -11.39 11.56
N LYS A 7 -22.15 -12.28 11.49
CA LYS A 7 -22.08 -13.45 10.60
C LYS A 7 -22.33 -12.96 9.18
N ILE A 8 -21.43 -13.29 8.27
CA ILE A 8 -21.71 -13.19 6.84
C ILE A 8 -22.80 -14.20 6.51
N ASN A 9 -23.99 -13.71 6.24
CA ASN A 9 -25.00 -14.50 5.56
C ASN A 9 -24.82 -14.30 4.04
N VAL A 10 -23.81 -14.93 3.46
CA VAL A 10 -23.68 -14.98 2.01
C VAL A 10 -24.65 -16.04 1.50
N LYS A 11 -25.83 -15.63 1.15
CA LYS A 11 -26.82 -16.41 0.37
C LYS A 11 -26.83 -16.01 -1.12
N LEU A 12 -25.79 -15.39 -1.61
CA LEU A 12 -25.63 -15.13 -3.04
C LEU A 12 -24.47 -16.00 -3.51
N LYS A 13 -24.77 -17.06 -4.27
CA LYS A 13 -23.77 -17.62 -5.18
C LYS A 13 -23.44 -16.49 -6.15
N PRO A 14 -22.27 -15.88 -6.12
CA PRO A 14 -21.89 -14.99 -7.18
C PRO A 14 -21.74 -15.89 -8.40
N THR A 15 -22.59 -15.73 -9.38
CA THR A 15 -22.24 -16.08 -10.74
C THR A 15 -21.03 -15.17 -11.02
N ILE A 16 -19.84 -15.75 -11.11
CA ILE A 16 -18.65 -15.05 -11.57
C ILE A 16 -18.95 -14.70 -13.02
N ASP A 17 -19.48 -13.49 -13.23
CA ASP A 17 -19.60 -12.94 -14.57
C ASP A 17 -18.20 -12.47 -14.96
N GLU A 18 -17.50 -13.27 -15.79
CA GLU A 18 -16.15 -12.96 -16.29
C GLU A 18 -16.07 -11.61 -17.01
N ARG A 19 -17.21 -10.98 -17.29
CA ARG A 19 -17.28 -9.64 -17.90
C ARG A 19 -17.14 -8.52 -16.87
N ILE A 20 -17.29 -8.83 -15.58
CA ILE A 20 -17.17 -7.83 -14.51
C ILE A 20 -15.70 -7.63 -14.17
N LYS A 21 -15.19 -6.43 -14.45
CA LYS A 21 -13.85 -6.00 -14.06
C LYS A 21 -13.80 -5.71 -12.57
N HIS A 22 -12.73 -6.12 -11.91
CA HIS A 22 -12.51 -5.88 -10.50
C HIS A 22 -11.34 -4.94 -10.26
N ALA A 23 -11.48 -4.06 -9.27
CA ALA A 23 -10.39 -3.29 -8.71
C ALA A 23 -10.28 -3.56 -7.20
N PHE A 24 -9.07 -3.81 -6.71
CA PHE A 24 -8.80 -4.18 -5.34
C PHE A 24 -7.87 -3.18 -4.68
N PHE A 25 -8.31 -2.59 -3.59
CA PHE A 25 -7.61 -1.54 -2.88
C PHE A 25 -7.22 -1.97 -1.47
N ILE A 26 -6.03 -1.56 -1.02
CA ILE A 26 -5.46 -1.91 0.28
C ILE A 26 -5.09 -0.64 1.03
N GLU A 27 -5.70 -0.42 2.19
CA GLU A 27 -5.34 0.69 3.08
C GLU A 27 -3.90 0.58 3.59
N GLY A 28 -3.35 1.72 4.00
CA GLY A 28 -2.11 1.77 4.77
C GLY A 28 -2.30 1.29 6.19
N GLY A 29 -1.26 0.73 6.77
CA GLY A 29 -1.34 0.19 8.13
C GLY A 29 0.01 -0.13 8.76
N GLY A 30 1.13 0.25 8.14
CA GLY A 30 2.46 -0.10 8.61
C GLY A 30 2.61 -1.62 8.72
N THR A 31 3.06 -2.11 9.87
CA THR A 31 3.27 -3.56 10.10
C THR A 31 1.99 -4.40 10.04
N LYS A 32 0.81 -3.78 10.03
CA LYS A 32 -0.47 -4.48 9.80
C LYS A 32 -0.55 -5.12 8.40
N GLY A 33 0.32 -4.75 7.46
CA GLY A 33 0.44 -5.42 6.16
C GLY A 33 0.65 -6.92 6.26
N VAL A 34 1.22 -7.42 7.36
CA VAL A 34 1.34 -8.86 7.64
C VAL A 34 -0.04 -9.53 7.74
N TYR A 35 -1.00 -8.85 8.33
CA TYR A 35 -2.39 -9.34 8.42
C TYR A 35 -3.05 -9.37 7.04
N ALA A 36 -2.77 -8.34 6.21
CA ALA A 36 -3.25 -8.32 4.83
C ALA A 36 -2.69 -9.49 4.01
N ALA A 37 -1.43 -9.89 4.22
CA ALA A 37 -0.85 -11.06 3.56
C ALA A 37 -1.62 -12.36 3.88
N GLY A 38 -2.15 -12.51 5.09
CA GLY A 38 -3.02 -13.64 5.46
C GLY A 38 -4.35 -13.67 4.69
N VAL A 39 -4.98 -12.49 4.48
CA VAL A 39 -6.17 -12.37 3.63
C VAL A 39 -5.84 -12.64 2.18
N LEU A 40 -4.73 -12.10 1.66
CA LEU A 40 -4.32 -12.35 0.28
C LEU A 40 -4.05 -13.85 0.05
N LYS A 41 -3.42 -14.53 1.01
CA LYS A 41 -3.25 -16.00 0.95
C LYS A 41 -4.60 -16.72 0.73
N TYR A 42 -5.63 -16.31 1.46
CA TYR A 42 -6.98 -16.88 1.30
C TYR A 42 -7.60 -16.52 -0.06
N LEU A 43 -7.47 -15.27 -0.51
CA LEU A 43 -8.06 -14.81 -1.77
C LEU A 43 -7.38 -15.41 -3.02
N PHE A 44 -6.13 -15.88 -2.91
CA PHE A 44 -5.46 -16.61 -4.00
C PHE A 44 -5.97 -18.04 -4.16
N GLU A 45 -6.54 -18.61 -3.12
CA GLU A 45 -7.15 -19.93 -3.18
C GLU A 45 -8.56 -19.80 -3.78
N GLU A 46 -9.13 -20.93 -4.18
CA GLU A 46 -10.50 -20.93 -4.68
C GLU A 46 -11.46 -20.46 -3.60
N ASN A 47 -11.99 -19.26 -3.75
CA ASN A 47 -13.01 -18.72 -2.90
C ASN A 47 -14.19 -18.22 -3.75
N GLU A 48 -15.38 -18.20 -3.14
CA GLU A 48 -16.62 -17.87 -3.83
C GLU A 48 -16.80 -16.35 -4.09
N PHE A 49 -15.89 -15.50 -3.59
CA PHE A 49 -16.09 -14.06 -3.56
C PHE A 49 -15.30 -13.31 -4.62
N LEU A 50 -13.99 -13.53 -4.68
CA LEU A 50 -13.08 -12.81 -5.54
C LEU A 50 -11.87 -13.67 -5.89
N SER A 51 -11.64 -13.87 -7.19
CA SER A 51 -10.36 -14.38 -7.66
C SER A 51 -9.42 -13.20 -7.95
N LEU A 52 -8.27 -13.15 -7.29
CA LEU A 52 -7.27 -12.10 -7.56
C LEU A 52 -6.77 -12.10 -9.01
N LYS A 53 -6.90 -13.22 -9.72
CA LYS A 53 -6.58 -13.32 -11.15
C LYS A 53 -7.49 -12.44 -12.02
N ASN A 54 -8.74 -12.21 -11.58
CA ASN A 54 -9.73 -11.42 -12.29
C ASN A 54 -9.68 -9.92 -11.93
N VAL A 55 -8.76 -9.53 -11.04
CA VAL A 55 -8.55 -8.13 -10.68
C VAL A 55 -7.68 -7.48 -11.76
N GLU A 56 -8.15 -6.36 -12.32
CA GLU A 56 -7.42 -5.60 -13.33
C GLU A 56 -6.63 -4.43 -12.76
N VAL A 57 -7.05 -3.92 -11.59
CA VAL A 57 -6.41 -2.76 -10.93
C VAL A 57 -6.16 -3.07 -9.47
N PHE A 58 -4.93 -2.93 -9.03
CA PHE A 58 -4.55 -2.93 -7.62
C PHE A 58 -4.16 -1.54 -7.19
N GLY A 59 -4.69 -1.09 -6.05
CA GLY A 59 -4.35 0.21 -5.49
C GLY A 59 -4.01 0.13 -4.01
N GLY A 60 -3.13 1.02 -3.55
CA GLY A 60 -2.76 0.98 -2.13
C GLY A 60 -2.14 2.27 -1.59
N THR A 61 -2.19 2.37 -0.26
CA THR A 61 -1.58 3.42 0.53
C THR A 61 -0.54 2.82 1.46
N SER A 62 0.64 3.42 1.61
CA SER A 62 1.68 2.96 2.55
C SER A 62 2.06 1.49 2.29
N VAL A 63 2.00 0.62 3.31
CA VAL A 63 2.21 -0.82 3.13
C VAL A 63 1.24 -1.44 2.11
N GLY A 64 0.03 -0.89 1.98
CA GLY A 64 -0.91 -1.30 0.94
C GLY A 64 -0.35 -1.06 -0.46
N SER A 65 0.44 -0.01 -0.68
CA SER A 65 1.14 0.23 -1.96
C SER A 65 2.18 -0.84 -2.26
N TYR A 66 2.84 -1.40 -1.23
CA TYR A 66 3.82 -2.48 -1.39
C TYR A 66 3.15 -3.77 -1.89
N LEU A 67 2.05 -4.15 -1.22
CA LEU A 67 1.27 -5.32 -1.61
C LEU A 67 0.63 -5.15 -3.00
N SER A 68 0.04 -3.99 -3.27
CA SER A 68 -0.55 -3.67 -4.56
C SER A 68 0.47 -3.68 -5.70
N THR A 69 1.69 -3.17 -5.45
CA THR A 69 2.78 -3.24 -6.44
C THR A 69 3.19 -4.69 -6.72
N ALA A 70 3.36 -5.50 -5.67
CA ALA A 70 3.67 -6.92 -5.83
C ALA A 70 2.59 -7.64 -6.66
N LEU A 71 1.31 -7.44 -6.32
CA LEU A 71 0.18 -8.01 -7.07
C LEU A 71 0.13 -7.53 -8.52
N SER A 72 0.38 -6.24 -8.77
CA SER A 72 0.42 -5.67 -10.13
C SER A 72 1.59 -6.21 -10.96
N LEU A 73 2.68 -6.59 -10.31
CA LEU A 73 3.84 -7.28 -10.94
C LEU A 73 3.62 -8.79 -11.11
N GLY A 74 2.40 -9.28 -10.93
CA GLY A 74 2.04 -10.69 -11.16
C GLY A 74 2.55 -11.65 -10.10
N TYR A 75 2.66 -11.21 -8.86
CA TYR A 75 3.06 -12.06 -7.74
C TYR A 75 1.87 -12.93 -7.32
N ASP A 76 2.13 -14.22 -7.20
CA ASP A 76 1.15 -15.18 -6.70
C ASP A 76 1.26 -15.40 -5.18
N LYS A 77 0.56 -16.38 -4.67
CA LYS A 77 0.52 -16.72 -3.24
C LYS A 77 1.91 -17.07 -2.70
N GLU A 78 2.63 -17.91 -3.42
CA GLU A 78 3.97 -18.37 -3.04
C GLU A 78 4.98 -17.23 -3.04
N ASP A 79 4.88 -16.31 -4.01
CA ASP A 79 5.71 -15.11 -4.09
C ASP A 79 5.46 -14.18 -2.90
N ILE A 80 4.19 -13.89 -2.58
CA ILE A 80 3.83 -13.03 -1.43
C ILE A 80 4.33 -13.64 -0.12
N LEU A 81 4.12 -14.95 0.09
CA LEU A 81 4.63 -15.66 1.28
C LEU A 81 6.16 -15.73 1.30
N GLY A 82 6.79 -15.88 0.13
CA GLY A 82 8.25 -15.87 -0.01
C GLY A 82 8.84 -14.52 0.39
N ILE A 83 8.28 -13.41 -0.11
CA ILE A 83 8.71 -12.05 0.24
C ILE A 83 8.54 -11.78 1.73
N THR A 84 7.41 -12.17 2.34
CA THR A 84 7.19 -11.93 3.78
C THR A 84 8.25 -12.61 4.66
N LYS A 85 8.83 -13.72 4.21
CA LYS A 85 9.96 -14.38 4.89
C LYS A 85 11.28 -13.63 4.75
N LEU A 86 11.46 -12.88 3.66
CA LEU A 86 12.67 -12.10 3.39
C LEU A 86 12.66 -10.73 4.06
N ILE A 87 11.48 -10.23 4.44
CA ILE A 87 11.32 -8.93 5.07
C ILE A 87 11.61 -9.05 6.56
N ASP A 88 12.64 -8.33 7.01
CA ASP A 88 12.96 -8.17 8.42
C ASP A 88 12.40 -6.82 8.91
N LEU A 89 11.25 -6.86 9.56
CA LEU A 89 10.60 -5.66 10.07
C LEU A 89 11.42 -4.95 11.17
N ALA A 90 12.34 -5.65 11.82
CA ALA A 90 13.23 -5.01 12.80
C ALA A 90 14.18 -4.00 12.15
N LYS A 91 14.49 -4.17 10.87
CA LYS A 91 15.30 -3.21 10.10
C LYS A 91 14.61 -1.89 9.78
N LEU A 92 13.29 -1.84 9.85
CA LEU A 92 12.54 -0.59 9.69
C LEU A 92 12.87 0.42 10.80
N ILE A 93 13.21 -0.10 11.98
CA ILE A 93 13.53 0.70 13.15
C ILE A 93 14.94 0.28 13.57
N ASP A 94 15.95 1.04 13.14
CA ASP A 94 17.34 0.76 13.52
C ASP A 94 17.53 0.98 15.04
N SER A 95 17.52 -0.14 15.77
CA SER A 95 17.50 -0.16 17.24
C SER A 95 18.89 -0.09 17.90
N LYS A 96 19.98 -0.28 17.15
CA LYS A 96 21.30 -0.49 17.74
C LYS A 96 21.99 0.77 18.29
N TYR A 97 21.58 1.96 17.88
CA TYR A 97 22.18 3.24 18.34
C TYR A 97 21.13 4.27 18.77
N MET A 98 20.10 3.82 19.38
CA MET A 98 18.74 4.36 19.29
C MET A 98 18.46 5.71 19.91
N PHE A 99 19.04 6.12 20.99
CA PHE A 99 18.49 7.31 21.68
C PHE A 99 19.15 8.62 21.26
N VAL A 100 20.47 8.68 21.26
CA VAL A 100 21.19 9.95 21.01
C VAL A 100 21.17 10.32 19.51
N PHE A 101 21.42 9.34 18.64
CA PHE A 101 21.42 9.57 17.19
C PHE A 101 20.02 9.83 16.63
N THR A 102 19.01 9.17 17.15
CA THR A 102 17.61 9.38 16.75
C THR A 102 17.14 10.77 17.16
N ALA A 103 17.46 11.20 18.39
CA ALA A 103 17.12 12.55 18.85
C ALA A 103 17.87 13.63 18.03
N TYR A 104 19.17 13.44 17.78
CA TYR A 104 19.94 14.35 16.92
C TYR A 104 19.37 14.41 15.49
N ARG A 105 19.03 13.26 14.90
CA ARG A 105 18.44 13.17 13.56
C ARG A 105 17.09 13.87 13.50
N PHE A 106 16.24 13.65 14.51
CA PHE A 106 14.96 14.33 14.60
C PHE A 106 15.10 15.84 14.70
N LEU A 107 16.00 16.33 15.55
CA LEU A 107 16.23 17.76 15.73
C LEU A 107 16.90 18.43 14.52
N SER A 108 17.77 17.71 13.80
CA SER A 108 18.53 18.25 12.69
C SER A 108 17.88 18.06 11.31
N LYS A 109 17.11 16.96 11.13
CA LYS A 109 16.55 16.55 9.84
C LYS A 109 15.03 16.38 9.85
N GLY A 110 14.39 16.38 11.02
CA GLY A 110 12.94 16.30 11.17
C GLY A 110 12.33 14.90 11.08
N PHE A 111 13.16 13.81 11.12
CA PHE A 111 12.67 12.43 11.12
C PHE A 111 13.50 11.54 12.07
N LEU A 112 12.87 10.45 12.54
CA LEU A 112 13.47 9.53 13.51
C LEU A 112 14.40 8.51 12.84
N TYR A 113 13.94 7.89 11.75
CA TYR A 113 14.63 6.80 11.05
C TYR A 113 14.98 7.21 9.62
N ASP A 114 16.14 6.78 9.14
CA ASP A 114 16.47 6.92 7.72
C ASP A 114 15.72 5.90 6.86
N ASP A 115 15.89 6.01 5.55
CA ASP A 115 15.15 5.19 4.60
C ASP A 115 15.77 3.82 4.34
N THR A 116 16.93 3.51 4.92
CA THR A 116 17.69 2.31 4.58
C THR A 116 16.86 1.03 4.73
N GLY A 117 16.13 0.90 5.83
CA GLY A 117 15.28 -0.27 6.09
C GLY A 117 14.10 -0.36 5.11
N ARG A 118 13.45 0.77 4.80
CA ARG A 118 12.34 0.80 3.83
C ARG A 118 12.83 0.53 2.41
N GLN A 119 13.97 1.12 2.04
CA GLN A 119 14.62 0.88 0.74
C GLN A 119 14.98 -0.60 0.56
N ASP A 120 15.49 -1.28 1.59
CA ASP A 120 15.79 -2.71 1.56
C ASP A 120 14.51 -3.53 1.28
N ILE A 121 13.40 -3.22 1.96
CA ILE A 121 12.12 -3.90 1.76
C ILE A 121 11.59 -3.68 0.34
N VAL A 122 11.52 -2.43 -0.11
CA VAL A 122 11.02 -2.08 -1.45
C VAL A 122 11.89 -2.73 -2.52
N ASN A 123 13.22 -2.69 -2.33
CA ASN A 123 14.16 -3.32 -3.25
C ASN A 123 13.96 -4.84 -3.34
N LYS A 124 13.75 -5.52 -2.23
CA LYS A 124 13.44 -6.97 -2.21
C LYS A 124 12.15 -7.27 -2.96
N ILE A 125 11.09 -6.49 -2.73
CA ILE A 125 9.82 -6.64 -3.45
C ILE A 125 10.04 -6.48 -4.96
N LEU A 126 10.68 -5.42 -5.41
CA LEU A 126 10.84 -5.14 -6.83
C LEU A 126 11.81 -6.09 -7.54
N ASN A 127 12.77 -6.68 -6.82
CA ASN A 127 13.74 -7.61 -7.41
C ASN A 127 13.33 -9.08 -7.34
N TYR A 128 12.31 -9.44 -6.59
CA TYR A 128 11.97 -10.86 -6.36
C TYR A 128 11.70 -11.65 -7.64
N LYS A 129 11.06 -11.01 -8.64
CA LYS A 129 10.78 -11.59 -9.97
C LYS A 129 11.48 -10.82 -11.11
N ILE A 130 12.54 -10.07 -10.82
CA ILE A 130 13.15 -9.16 -11.79
C ILE A 130 13.62 -9.86 -13.06
N ASP A 131 14.14 -11.09 -12.99
CA ASP A 131 14.61 -11.82 -14.15
C ASP A 131 13.48 -12.16 -15.14
N ILE A 132 12.30 -12.53 -14.61
CA ILE A 132 11.10 -12.76 -15.42
C ILE A 132 10.63 -11.45 -16.04
N ILE A 133 10.62 -10.37 -15.27
CA ILE A 133 10.21 -9.03 -15.72
C ILE A 133 11.16 -8.53 -16.81
N LYS A 134 12.48 -8.65 -16.63
CA LYS A 134 13.47 -8.30 -17.66
C LYS A 134 13.22 -9.05 -18.97
N LYS A 135 12.95 -10.35 -18.89
CA LYS A 135 12.64 -11.17 -20.05
C LYS A 135 11.39 -10.68 -20.78
N HIS A 136 10.32 -10.35 -20.06
CA HIS A 136 9.07 -9.87 -20.64
C HIS A 136 9.18 -8.44 -21.20
N LEU A 137 10.11 -7.64 -20.69
CA LEU A 137 10.45 -6.30 -21.21
C LEU A 137 11.51 -6.32 -22.31
N GLU A 138 12.09 -7.48 -22.60
CA GLU A 138 13.21 -7.65 -23.56
C GLU A 138 14.45 -6.80 -23.18
N ILE A 139 14.68 -6.60 -21.86
CA ILE A 139 15.81 -5.82 -21.36
C ILE A 139 17.03 -6.72 -21.24
N THR A 140 18.10 -6.36 -21.97
CA THR A 140 19.40 -7.06 -21.99
C THR A 140 20.44 -6.43 -21.07
N ASP A 141 20.19 -5.24 -20.54
CA ASP A 141 21.10 -4.58 -19.60
C ASP A 141 21.19 -5.39 -18.29
N GLU A 142 22.40 -5.89 -17.99
CA GLU A 142 22.67 -6.66 -16.78
C GLU A 142 22.52 -5.84 -15.51
N ASN A 143 22.76 -4.53 -15.58
CA ASN A 143 22.65 -3.62 -14.43
C ASN A 143 21.19 -3.21 -14.13
N PHE A 144 20.26 -3.49 -15.05
CA PHE A 144 18.85 -3.20 -14.81
C PHE A 144 18.31 -4.10 -13.69
N ASN A 145 17.71 -3.49 -12.69
CA ASN A 145 17.11 -4.16 -11.53
C ASN A 145 15.82 -3.47 -11.10
N GLY A 146 15.18 -3.94 -10.04
CA GLY A 146 13.86 -3.47 -9.60
C GLY A 146 13.76 -1.97 -9.34
N ILE A 147 14.85 -1.31 -8.90
CA ILE A 147 14.84 0.15 -8.68
C ILE A 147 14.73 0.98 -9.97
N HIS A 148 14.95 0.37 -11.13
CA HIS A 148 14.81 1.01 -12.43
C HIS A 148 13.41 0.84 -13.05
N LEU A 149 12.56 -0.02 -12.45
CA LEU A 149 11.19 -0.22 -12.92
C LEU A 149 10.37 1.07 -12.76
N THR A 150 9.72 1.48 -13.86
CA THR A 150 8.85 2.67 -13.89
C THR A 150 7.39 2.25 -14.13
N PHE A 151 6.46 3.19 -13.94
CA PHE A 151 5.07 2.98 -14.33
C PHE A 151 4.94 2.69 -15.83
N GLY A 152 5.78 3.30 -16.69
CA GLY A 152 5.83 3.01 -18.13
C GLY A 152 6.26 1.59 -18.44
N HIS A 153 7.25 1.04 -17.73
CA HIS A 153 7.63 -0.37 -17.83
C HIS A 153 6.47 -1.30 -17.45
N LEU A 154 5.75 -0.99 -16.33
CA LEU A 154 4.59 -1.77 -15.94
C LEU A 154 3.46 -1.69 -16.97
N LYS A 155 3.21 -0.53 -17.58
CA LYS A 155 2.24 -0.40 -18.70
C LYS A 155 2.64 -1.22 -19.93
N GLN A 156 3.92 -1.30 -20.24
CA GLN A 156 4.42 -2.17 -21.32
C GLN A 156 4.17 -3.65 -20.99
N LEU A 157 4.44 -4.07 -19.76
CA LEU A 157 4.17 -5.42 -19.27
C LEU A 157 2.67 -5.76 -19.35
N ILE A 158 1.80 -4.86 -18.92
CA ILE A 158 0.35 -5.04 -19.00
C ILE A 158 -0.13 -5.22 -20.43
N ARG A 159 0.38 -4.40 -21.36
CA ARG A 159 0.02 -4.51 -22.79
C ARG A 159 0.44 -5.84 -23.41
N ASN A 160 1.62 -6.33 -23.04
CA ASN A 160 2.20 -7.54 -23.65
C ASN A 160 1.71 -8.82 -22.94
N HIS A 161 1.40 -8.75 -21.66
CA HIS A 161 1.04 -9.88 -20.81
C HIS A 161 -0.11 -9.53 -19.83
N PRO A 162 -1.32 -9.19 -20.32
CA PRO A 162 -2.44 -8.70 -19.49
C PRO A 162 -2.95 -9.72 -18.48
N ASP A 163 -2.74 -11.02 -18.73
CA ASP A 163 -3.13 -12.08 -17.80
C ASP A 163 -2.23 -12.13 -16.56
N ILE A 164 -0.98 -11.62 -16.66
CA ILE A 164 0.01 -11.66 -15.59
C ILE A 164 0.07 -10.32 -14.84
N TYR A 165 0.25 -9.22 -15.59
CA TYR A 165 0.48 -7.90 -15.02
C TYR A 165 -0.81 -7.08 -14.99
N LYS A 166 -0.96 -6.28 -13.94
CA LYS A 166 -2.19 -5.52 -13.67
C LYS A 166 -1.90 -4.04 -13.45
N HIS A 167 -2.92 -3.21 -13.64
CA HIS A 167 -2.80 -1.79 -13.35
C HIS A 167 -2.51 -1.53 -11.88
N LEU A 168 -1.72 -0.48 -11.63
CA LEU A 168 -1.28 -0.05 -10.31
C LEU A 168 -1.75 1.39 -10.04
N LEU A 169 -2.19 1.62 -8.79
CA LEU A 169 -2.49 2.93 -8.25
C LEU A 169 -1.85 3.07 -6.87
N ILE A 170 -1.00 4.08 -6.69
CA ILE A 170 -0.34 4.40 -5.43
C ILE A 170 -0.78 5.77 -4.93
N ASN A 171 -1.32 5.81 -3.72
CA ASN A 171 -1.76 7.04 -3.05
C ASN A 171 -0.62 7.62 -2.20
N THR A 172 -0.35 8.91 -2.36
CA THR A 172 0.63 9.69 -1.57
C THR A 172 0.15 11.14 -1.43
N VAL A 173 0.87 11.96 -0.67
CA VAL A 173 0.58 13.39 -0.52
C VAL A 173 1.81 14.21 -0.85
N ASP A 174 1.68 15.14 -1.79
CA ASP A 174 2.63 16.24 -1.94
C ASP A 174 2.36 17.29 -0.86
N ILE A 175 3.15 17.25 0.23
CA ILE A 175 2.94 18.14 1.37
C ILE A 175 3.37 19.60 1.04
N SER A 176 4.23 19.79 0.05
CA SER A 176 4.64 21.12 -0.40
C SER A 176 3.51 21.85 -1.10
N ARG A 177 2.65 21.12 -1.81
CA ARG A 177 1.47 21.65 -2.51
C ARG A 177 0.17 21.45 -1.75
N LYS A 178 0.19 20.60 -0.69
CA LYS A 178 -0.99 20.18 0.08
C LYS A 178 -2.02 19.46 -0.79
N GLU A 179 -1.54 18.62 -1.69
CA GLU A 179 -2.34 17.89 -2.66
C GLU A 179 -2.20 16.39 -2.46
N GLN A 180 -3.32 15.68 -2.46
CA GLN A 180 -3.34 14.21 -2.57
C GLN A 180 -2.97 13.83 -4.00
N ILE A 181 -2.04 12.90 -4.15
CA ILE A 181 -1.48 12.48 -5.43
C ILE A 181 -1.70 10.99 -5.62
N PHE A 182 -2.21 10.63 -6.78
CA PHE A 182 -2.37 9.24 -7.21
C PHE A 182 -1.43 8.95 -8.38
N MET A 183 -0.35 8.22 -8.10
CA MET A 183 0.58 7.73 -9.13
C MET A 183 0.05 6.42 -9.70
N THR A 184 -0.23 6.37 -11.00
CA THR A 184 -0.96 5.25 -11.58
C THR A 184 -0.55 4.92 -13.00
N THR A 185 -0.75 3.66 -13.41
CA THR A 185 -0.62 3.20 -14.81
C THR A 185 -1.87 3.47 -15.65
N LEU A 186 -2.95 4.01 -15.08
CA LEU A 186 -4.20 4.30 -15.80
C LEU A 186 -4.08 5.52 -16.73
N ASN A 187 -3.07 6.38 -16.52
CA ASN A 187 -2.75 7.50 -17.39
C ASN A 187 -1.24 7.60 -17.64
N ASP A 188 -0.78 8.51 -18.53
CA ASP A 188 0.60 8.61 -18.96
C ASP A 188 1.46 9.58 -18.13
N ASN A 189 0.87 10.27 -17.17
CA ASN A 189 1.55 11.32 -16.40
C ASN A 189 2.72 10.79 -15.57
N TRP A 190 2.70 9.51 -15.22
CA TRP A 190 3.63 8.87 -14.30
C TRP A 190 4.60 7.89 -14.95
N ASP A 191 4.54 7.72 -16.28
CA ASP A 191 5.30 6.69 -17.00
C ASP A 191 6.81 6.69 -16.70
N HIS A 192 7.39 7.86 -16.48
CA HIS A 192 8.82 8.03 -16.18
C HIS A 192 9.17 7.92 -14.69
N ILE A 193 8.17 7.90 -13.80
CA ILE A 193 8.38 7.77 -12.35
C ILE A 193 8.64 6.29 -12.01
N LYS A 194 9.63 6.07 -11.14
CA LYS A 194 10.01 4.74 -10.67
C LYS A 194 9.00 4.22 -9.65
N LEU A 195 8.67 2.94 -9.74
CA LEU A 195 7.83 2.27 -8.73
C LEU A 195 8.48 2.33 -7.34
N PHE A 196 9.81 2.23 -7.29
CA PHE A 196 10.61 2.36 -6.07
C PHE A 196 10.31 3.68 -5.33
N ASP A 197 10.39 4.81 -6.03
CA ASP A 197 10.18 6.13 -5.42
C ASP A 197 8.71 6.37 -5.06
N ALA A 198 7.77 5.85 -5.85
CA ALA A 198 6.34 5.93 -5.54
C ALA A 198 5.98 5.15 -4.27
N MET A 199 6.53 3.94 -4.09
CA MET A 199 6.34 3.13 -2.89
C MET A 199 6.94 3.82 -1.65
N LEU A 200 8.15 4.39 -1.77
CA LEU A 200 8.76 5.16 -0.69
C LEU A 200 7.95 6.43 -0.37
N ALA A 201 7.48 7.17 -1.37
CA ALA A 201 6.63 8.35 -1.18
C ALA A 201 5.37 8.00 -0.40
N SER A 202 4.67 6.94 -0.84
CA SER A 202 3.43 6.47 -0.23
C SER A 202 3.59 6.00 1.22
N SER A 203 4.78 5.63 1.65
CA SER A 203 5.08 5.12 2.99
C SER A 203 5.94 6.05 3.85
N SER A 204 6.15 7.29 3.42
CA SER A 204 6.93 8.31 4.15
C SER A 204 6.12 8.91 5.30
N ILE A 205 5.91 8.14 6.38
CA ILE A 205 5.19 8.60 7.58
C ILE A 205 5.90 9.83 8.15
N PRO A 206 5.20 10.98 8.28
CA PRO A 206 5.78 12.22 8.78
C PRO A 206 6.43 12.02 10.16
N PHE A 207 7.58 12.65 10.36
CA PHE A 207 8.42 12.58 11.56
C PHE A 207 9.06 11.21 11.84
N VAL A 208 8.52 10.13 11.28
CA VAL A 208 9.05 8.77 11.47
C VAL A 208 10.12 8.47 10.43
N PHE A 209 9.82 8.67 9.16
CA PHE A 209 10.73 8.36 8.05
C PHE A 209 11.07 9.59 7.23
N GLN A 210 12.19 9.50 6.51
CA GLN A 210 12.59 10.52 5.55
C GLN A 210 11.55 10.66 4.43
N GLN A 211 11.30 11.90 3.99
CA GLN A 211 10.36 12.18 2.90
C GLN A 211 11.02 11.93 1.54
N THR A 212 10.26 11.39 0.61
CA THR A 212 10.67 11.28 -0.79
C THR A 212 10.59 12.65 -1.46
N LYS A 213 11.53 12.94 -2.36
CA LYS A 213 11.63 14.22 -3.04
C LYS A 213 11.57 14.06 -4.54
N LEU A 214 10.72 14.87 -5.20
CA LEU A 214 10.68 15.07 -6.65
C LEU A 214 10.64 16.57 -6.95
N TYR A 215 10.89 16.93 -8.20
CA TYR A 215 10.74 18.30 -8.67
C TYR A 215 9.48 18.42 -9.53
N TYR A 216 8.69 19.47 -9.31
CA TYR A 216 7.54 19.76 -10.14
C TYR A 216 7.92 20.78 -11.21
N ASP A 217 7.82 20.39 -12.47
CA ASP A 217 8.00 21.26 -13.61
C ASP A 217 6.76 22.14 -13.80
N ASN A 218 6.91 23.43 -13.51
CA ASN A 218 5.82 24.40 -13.56
C ASN A 218 5.34 24.70 -15.00
N ILE A 219 6.17 24.41 -16.01
CA ILE A 219 5.82 24.60 -17.42
C ILE A 219 5.02 23.39 -17.93
N ASN A 220 5.61 22.20 -17.80
CA ASN A 220 5.02 20.96 -18.33
C ASN A 220 4.00 20.31 -17.39
N LYS A 221 3.79 20.87 -16.19
CA LYS A 221 2.80 20.40 -15.19
C LYS A 221 2.98 18.92 -14.79
N LYS A 222 4.24 18.49 -14.61
CA LYS A 222 4.57 17.11 -14.25
C LYS A 222 5.71 17.05 -13.23
N TYR A 223 5.79 15.95 -12.49
CA TYR A 223 6.91 15.67 -11.59
C TYR A 223 8.06 15.04 -12.35
N ILE A 224 9.29 15.44 -12.02
CA ILE A 224 10.54 14.96 -12.63
C ILE A 224 11.63 14.76 -11.58
N TYR A 225 12.71 14.10 -11.93
CA TYR A 225 13.86 13.88 -11.05
C TYR A 225 14.86 15.02 -11.04
N GLU A 226 14.91 15.79 -12.11
CA GLU A 226 15.94 16.80 -12.31
C GLU A 226 15.49 18.18 -11.80
N LYS A 227 16.42 18.88 -11.15
CA LYS A 227 16.25 20.28 -10.79
C LYS A 227 16.55 21.15 -12.01
N LEU A 228 15.52 21.74 -12.60
CA LEU A 228 15.61 22.70 -13.70
C LEU A 228 15.24 24.11 -13.22
N PRO A 229 15.57 25.18 -13.98
CA PRO A 229 15.29 26.56 -13.56
C PRO A 229 13.81 26.87 -13.27
N ASN A 230 12.90 26.13 -13.92
CA ASN A 230 11.44 26.32 -13.80
C ASN A 230 10.78 25.28 -12.87
N THR A 231 11.57 24.55 -12.08
CA THR A 231 11.04 23.53 -11.18
C THR A 231 10.98 24.01 -9.74
N THR A 232 10.02 23.46 -8.99
CA THR A 232 9.94 23.57 -7.54
C THR A 232 10.24 22.23 -6.89
N GLU A 233 10.96 22.25 -5.79
CA GLU A 233 11.25 21.07 -4.99
C GLU A 233 10.03 20.69 -4.15
N ASN A 234 9.57 19.47 -4.27
CA ASN A 234 8.36 18.98 -3.63
C ASN A 234 8.65 17.73 -2.79
N TYR A 235 8.07 17.69 -1.60
CA TYR A 235 8.24 16.61 -0.63
C TYR A 235 6.97 15.80 -0.50
N PHE A 236 7.13 14.48 -0.57
CA PHE A 236 6.04 13.52 -0.49
C PHE A 236 6.03 12.83 0.86
N VAL A 237 4.83 12.69 1.41
CA VAL A 237 4.58 11.96 2.65
C VAL A 237 3.54 10.87 2.43
N ASP A 238 3.41 9.99 3.41
CA ASP A 238 2.44 8.87 3.38
C ASP A 238 1.04 9.34 3.01
N GLY A 239 0.40 8.61 2.11
CA GLY A 239 -0.94 8.92 1.61
C GLY A 239 -1.99 8.98 2.71
N ALA A 240 -1.80 8.25 3.79
CA ALA A 240 -2.71 8.24 4.93
C ALA A 240 -2.79 9.59 5.66
N VAL A 241 -1.85 10.52 5.42
CA VAL A 241 -1.91 11.89 5.97
C VAL A 241 -3.13 12.65 5.45
N SER A 242 -3.54 12.44 4.21
CA SER A 242 -4.76 13.02 3.64
C SER A 242 -5.94 12.07 3.83
N ASN A 243 -5.85 10.90 3.23
CA ASN A 243 -6.81 9.83 3.40
C ASN A 243 -6.11 8.47 3.22
N ASN A 244 -6.29 7.58 4.19
CA ASN A 244 -5.72 6.23 4.13
C ASN A 244 -6.36 5.35 3.04
N ASN A 245 -7.51 5.79 2.52
CA ASN A 245 -8.28 5.05 1.55
C ASN A 245 -7.93 5.49 0.11
N PRO A 246 -7.31 4.63 -0.72
CA PRO A 246 -6.98 4.98 -2.11
C PRO A 246 -8.21 5.09 -3.02
N LEU A 247 -9.40 4.74 -2.56
CA LEU A 247 -10.66 4.91 -3.33
C LEU A 247 -11.03 6.36 -3.60
N ASP A 248 -10.44 7.34 -2.90
CA ASP A 248 -10.64 8.77 -3.22
C ASP A 248 -10.27 9.11 -4.66
N TYR A 249 -9.47 8.27 -5.33
CA TYR A 249 -9.22 8.37 -6.77
C TYR A 249 -10.53 8.46 -7.58
N LEU A 250 -11.55 7.71 -7.18
CA LEU A 250 -12.85 7.66 -7.85
C LEU A 250 -13.63 8.97 -7.79
N LEU A 251 -13.37 9.81 -6.79
CA LEU A 251 -14.00 11.14 -6.68
C LEU A 251 -13.48 12.12 -7.73
N LEU A 252 -12.34 11.84 -8.32
CA LEU A 252 -11.63 12.71 -9.25
C LEU A 252 -11.56 12.12 -10.67
N HIS A 253 -11.84 10.83 -10.83
CA HIS A 253 -11.55 10.06 -12.03
C HIS A 253 -12.61 8.99 -12.29
N ASP A 254 -13.12 8.92 -13.52
CA ASP A 254 -14.19 8.01 -13.92
C ASP A 254 -13.71 6.66 -14.50
N GLU A 255 -12.39 6.43 -14.63
CA GLU A 255 -11.85 5.27 -15.31
C GLU A 255 -12.27 3.93 -14.70
N LEU A 256 -12.60 3.93 -13.39
CA LEU A 256 -13.01 2.73 -12.66
C LEU A 256 -14.52 2.66 -12.37
N LYS A 257 -15.33 3.52 -12.99
CA LYS A 257 -16.77 3.64 -12.71
C LYS A 257 -17.56 2.33 -12.90
N ASN A 258 -17.09 1.48 -13.82
CA ASN A 258 -17.76 0.22 -14.16
C ASN A 258 -17.09 -1.00 -13.50
N TYR A 259 -16.18 -0.78 -12.54
CA TYR A 259 -15.52 -1.85 -11.83
C TYR A 259 -16.29 -2.26 -10.58
N ASN A 260 -16.24 -3.54 -10.25
CA ASN A 260 -16.61 -4.01 -8.93
C ASN A 260 -15.44 -3.74 -7.97
N LEU A 261 -15.68 -2.90 -6.98
CA LEU A 261 -14.64 -2.36 -6.11
C LEU A 261 -14.53 -3.19 -4.84
N TRP A 262 -13.29 -3.44 -4.43
CA TRP A 262 -12.93 -4.14 -3.20
C TRP A 262 -11.98 -3.29 -2.38
N LEU A 263 -12.24 -3.16 -1.09
CA LEU A 263 -11.37 -2.45 -0.15
C LEU A 263 -11.01 -3.36 1.02
N LEU A 264 -9.71 -3.62 1.20
CA LEU A 264 -9.17 -4.21 2.41
C LEU A 264 -8.75 -3.09 3.34
N GLN A 265 -9.45 -2.96 4.45
CA GLN A 265 -9.20 -1.90 5.44
C GLN A 265 -8.85 -2.45 6.82
N PHE A 266 -8.05 -1.68 7.56
CA PHE A 266 -7.67 -1.99 8.92
C PHE A 266 -8.56 -1.26 9.91
N THR A 267 -9.31 -2.02 10.71
CA THR A 267 -10.15 -1.46 11.76
C THR A 267 -9.49 -1.67 13.11
N ASN A 268 -9.28 -0.58 13.84
CA ASN A 268 -8.82 -0.63 15.22
C ASN A 268 -9.91 -0.05 16.13
N LYS A 269 -10.18 -0.71 17.24
CA LYS A 269 -10.93 -0.05 18.32
C LYS A 269 -10.00 0.96 19.00
N PRO A 270 -10.41 2.23 19.10
CA PRO A 270 -9.65 3.21 19.85
C PRO A 270 -9.38 2.68 21.27
N LYS A 271 -8.14 2.76 21.70
CA LYS A 271 -7.75 2.45 23.07
C LYS A 271 -7.29 3.74 23.73
N TYR A 272 -7.69 3.92 24.99
CA TYR A 272 -7.11 4.97 25.79
C TYR A 272 -5.61 4.69 26.00
N VAL A 273 -4.78 5.69 25.75
CA VAL A 273 -3.35 5.68 26.02
C VAL A 273 -3.01 6.86 26.90
N ASN A 274 -2.36 6.61 28.05
CA ASN A 274 -1.86 7.66 28.89
C ASN A 274 -0.68 8.37 28.21
N ILE A 275 -0.72 9.70 28.12
CA ILE A 275 0.33 10.51 27.52
C ILE A 275 1.29 10.94 28.66
N ASP A 276 2.34 10.15 28.82
CA ASP A 276 3.35 10.33 29.87
C ASP A 276 4.66 10.97 29.38
N SER A 277 4.81 11.11 28.08
CA SER A 277 6.01 11.68 27.45
C SER A 277 5.70 12.33 26.11
N ASN A 278 6.58 13.22 25.65
CA ASN A 278 6.52 13.81 24.31
C ASN A 278 6.62 12.73 23.21
N PHE A 279 7.32 11.64 23.46
CA PHE A 279 7.41 10.53 22.51
C PHE A 279 6.06 9.79 22.40
N THR A 280 5.40 9.53 23.53
CA THR A 280 4.04 8.94 23.54
C THR A 280 3.06 9.86 22.84
N LEU A 281 3.14 11.18 23.05
CA LEU A 281 2.32 12.18 22.35
C LEU A 281 2.56 12.11 20.83
N LEU A 282 3.82 12.13 20.39
CA LEU A 282 4.16 12.06 18.98
C LEU A 282 3.63 10.76 18.33
N LYS A 283 3.83 9.61 19.01
CA LYS A 283 3.30 8.34 18.53
C LYS A 283 1.78 8.39 18.37
N GLN A 284 1.05 8.92 19.36
CA GLN A 284 -0.41 9.03 19.29
C GLN A 284 -0.87 10.00 18.20
N LEU A 285 -0.15 11.10 17.96
CA LEU A 285 -0.45 12.01 16.86
C LEU A 285 -0.25 11.32 15.50
N VAL A 286 0.85 10.57 15.32
CA VAL A 286 1.10 9.79 14.11
C VAL A 286 0.01 8.73 13.93
N ASP A 287 -0.29 7.96 14.96
CA ASP A 287 -1.34 6.92 14.91
C ASP A 287 -2.73 7.54 14.60
N HIS A 288 -3.02 8.74 15.13
CA HIS A 288 -4.26 9.45 14.82
C HIS A 288 -4.32 9.92 13.37
N ILE A 289 -3.25 10.55 12.87
CA ILE A 289 -3.16 11.02 11.48
C ILE A 289 -3.29 9.84 10.51
N MET A 290 -2.53 8.77 10.77
CA MET A 290 -2.52 7.56 9.92
C MET A 290 -3.80 6.73 10.02
N GLY A 291 -4.55 6.89 11.09
CA GLY A 291 -5.82 6.20 11.31
C GLY A 291 -7.07 7.05 11.04
N ALA A 292 -6.89 8.32 10.67
CA ALA A 292 -8.01 9.20 10.37
C ALA A 292 -8.79 8.68 9.16
N LYS A 293 -10.06 8.39 9.38
CA LYS A 293 -10.98 7.94 8.32
C LYS A 293 -11.80 9.12 7.85
N ASN A 294 -11.77 9.38 6.57
CA ASN A 294 -12.69 10.32 5.96
C ASN A 294 -14.03 9.62 5.67
N ASN A 295 -14.88 9.51 6.69
CA ASN A 295 -16.18 8.88 6.57
C ASN A 295 -17.08 9.56 5.53
N ILE A 296 -16.91 10.87 5.32
CA ILE A 296 -17.71 11.64 4.35
C ILE A 296 -17.44 11.14 2.93
N ASN A 297 -16.17 10.96 2.57
CA ASN A 297 -15.81 10.44 1.25
C ASN A 297 -16.34 9.02 1.04
N MET A 298 -16.31 8.16 2.07
CA MET A 298 -16.86 6.81 1.98
C MET A 298 -18.38 6.82 1.79
N GLU A 299 -19.10 7.70 2.48
CA GLU A 299 -20.56 7.86 2.29
C GLU A 299 -20.92 8.30 0.87
N LEU A 300 -20.16 9.23 0.29
CA LEU A 300 -20.33 9.67 -1.09
C LEU A 300 -20.04 8.53 -2.07
N LEU A 301 -18.94 7.82 -1.88
CA LEU A 301 -18.55 6.70 -2.73
C LEU A 301 -19.59 5.56 -2.68
N HIS A 302 -20.16 5.25 -1.52
CA HIS A 302 -21.23 4.24 -1.40
C HIS A 302 -22.53 4.62 -2.09
N GLN A 303 -22.79 5.92 -2.32
CA GLN A 303 -23.96 6.37 -3.08
C GLN A 303 -23.80 6.13 -4.59
N GLU A 304 -22.56 6.16 -5.09
CA GLU A 304 -22.26 6.07 -6.52
C GLU A 304 -21.71 4.72 -6.96
N TYR A 305 -21.03 4.00 -6.04
CA TYR A 305 -20.30 2.77 -6.34
C TYR A 305 -20.69 1.63 -5.40
N GLN A 306 -20.72 0.43 -5.96
CA GLN A 306 -20.82 -0.78 -5.15
C GLN A 306 -19.41 -1.15 -4.65
N ILE A 307 -19.16 -0.97 -3.35
CA ILE A 307 -17.88 -1.25 -2.72
C ILE A 307 -18.02 -2.41 -1.75
N ASN A 308 -17.24 -3.46 -1.95
CA ASN A 308 -17.13 -4.59 -1.04
C ASN A 308 -15.97 -4.32 -0.06
N ILE A 309 -16.23 -4.41 1.24
CA ILE A 309 -15.24 -4.07 2.26
C ILE A 309 -14.82 -5.33 3.02
N ILE A 310 -13.52 -5.55 3.09
CA ILE A 310 -12.89 -6.57 3.91
C ILE A 310 -12.30 -5.89 5.15
N ASN A 311 -12.95 -6.07 6.30
CA ASN A 311 -12.53 -5.45 7.55
C ASN A 311 -11.54 -6.35 8.30
N LEU A 312 -10.28 -5.91 8.41
CA LEU A 312 -9.25 -6.54 9.22
C LEU A 312 -9.18 -5.90 10.60
N ASN A 313 -9.65 -6.62 11.61
CA ASN A 313 -9.51 -6.18 12.98
C ASN A 313 -8.13 -6.59 13.53
N SER A 314 -7.21 -5.64 13.56
CA SER A 314 -5.85 -5.85 14.05
C SER A 314 -5.68 -5.18 15.42
N LYS A 315 -5.08 -5.92 16.37
CA LYS A 315 -4.67 -5.35 17.66
C LYS A 315 -3.31 -4.64 17.58
N ALA A 316 -2.66 -4.71 16.42
CA ALA A 316 -1.33 -4.16 16.19
C ALA A 316 -1.33 -2.65 16.00
N GLY A 317 -0.29 -1.98 16.49
CA GLY A 317 0.06 -0.61 16.09
C GLY A 317 0.74 -0.60 14.71
N ALA A 318 0.75 0.57 14.06
CA ALA A 318 1.38 0.72 12.74
C ALA A 318 2.90 0.50 12.74
N LEU A 319 3.55 0.64 13.90
CA LEU A 319 5.00 0.54 14.08
C LEU A 319 5.41 -0.63 14.98
N ASP A 320 4.55 -1.63 15.16
CA ASP A 320 4.92 -2.82 15.94
C ASP A 320 5.95 -3.67 15.19
N ILE A 321 6.92 -4.21 15.90
CA ILE A 321 7.96 -5.07 15.34
C ILE A 321 7.62 -6.54 15.61
N TYR A 322 7.72 -7.37 14.57
CA TYR A 322 7.49 -8.79 14.65
C TYR A 322 8.73 -9.57 14.23
N THR A 323 9.02 -10.65 14.95
CA THR A 323 10.00 -11.65 14.50
C THR A 323 9.47 -12.39 13.28
N PRO A 324 10.32 -12.94 12.40
CA PRO A 324 9.89 -13.72 11.25
C PRO A 324 8.92 -14.85 11.58
N GLU A 325 9.16 -15.56 12.71
CA GLU A 325 8.25 -16.61 13.21
C GLU A 325 6.85 -16.03 13.54
N LYS A 326 6.80 -14.89 14.24
CA LYS A 326 5.54 -14.24 14.58
C LYS A 326 4.80 -13.75 13.34
N VAL A 327 5.51 -13.29 12.31
CA VAL A 327 4.93 -12.92 11.01
C VAL A 327 4.21 -14.12 10.39
N GLN A 328 4.86 -15.31 10.33
CA GLN A 328 4.25 -16.51 9.77
C GLN A 328 3.02 -16.94 10.58
N ASN A 329 3.11 -16.92 11.92
CA ASN A 329 1.99 -17.26 12.79
C ASN A 329 0.78 -16.33 12.58
N ILE A 330 1.00 -15.03 12.40
CA ILE A 330 -0.07 -14.07 12.11
C ILE A 330 -0.72 -14.38 10.75
N ILE A 331 0.07 -14.65 9.72
CA ILE A 331 -0.44 -14.97 8.38
C ILE A 331 -1.33 -16.21 8.43
N GLU A 332 -0.87 -17.28 9.11
CA GLU A 332 -1.65 -18.53 9.25
C GLU A 332 -2.91 -18.33 10.09
N ASP A 333 -2.84 -17.54 11.17
CA ASP A 333 -4.02 -17.26 12.01
C ASP A 333 -5.10 -16.50 11.22
N ILE A 334 -4.72 -15.46 10.48
CA ILE A 334 -5.65 -14.70 9.63
C ILE A 334 -6.21 -15.57 8.51
N TYR A 335 -5.39 -16.38 7.85
CA TYR A 335 -5.84 -17.33 6.85
C TYR A 335 -6.90 -18.28 7.39
N ASN A 336 -6.67 -18.87 8.58
CA ASN A 336 -7.61 -19.76 9.25
C ASN A 336 -8.90 -19.03 9.68
N GLN A 337 -8.82 -17.74 10.07
CA GLN A 337 -9.99 -16.92 10.34
C GLN A 337 -10.83 -16.68 9.09
N CYS A 338 -10.19 -16.48 7.93
CA CYS A 338 -10.89 -16.41 6.65
C CYS A 338 -11.61 -17.72 6.31
N LEU A 339 -10.92 -18.86 6.45
CA LEU A 339 -11.50 -20.18 6.20
C LEU A 339 -12.70 -20.51 7.11
N SER A 340 -12.63 -20.10 8.38
CA SER A 340 -13.72 -20.34 9.35
C SER A 340 -14.89 -19.36 9.21
N GLY A 341 -14.81 -18.38 8.32
CA GLY A 341 -15.82 -17.33 8.14
C GLY A 341 -15.91 -16.37 9.35
N THR A 342 -14.88 -16.32 10.19
CA THR A 342 -14.82 -15.40 11.34
C THR A 342 -14.28 -14.02 10.97
N LEU A 343 -13.67 -13.87 9.79
CA LEU A 343 -13.29 -12.59 9.21
C LEU A 343 -14.52 -11.95 8.54
N HIS A 344 -14.73 -10.66 8.79
CA HIS A 344 -15.95 -9.99 8.37
C HIS A 344 -15.75 -9.30 7.01
N PHE A 345 -16.64 -9.66 6.08
CA PHE A 345 -16.82 -8.97 4.80
C PHE A 345 -18.13 -8.15 4.90
N GLU A 346 -18.09 -6.84 4.72
CA GLU A 346 -19.28 -5.98 4.64
C GLU A 346 -19.57 -5.67 3.16
N LYS A 347 -20.84 -5.75 2.80
CA LYS A 347 -21.36 -5.30 1.50
C LYS A 347 -21.97 -3.94 1.67
#